data_0ef8195270c54cff01360e45abd85121
#
_entry.id   0ef8195270c54cff01360e45abd85121
#
_cell.length_a   1.000
_cell.length_b   1.000
_cell.length_c   1.000
_cell.angle_alpha   90.00
_cell.angle_beta   90.00
_cell.angle_gamma   90.00
#
_symmetry.space_group_name_H-M   'P 1'
#
loop_
_entity.id
_entity.type
_entity.pdbx_description
1 polymer ?
#
loop_
_entity_poly.entity_id
_entity_poly.type
_entity_poly.pdbx_seq_one_letter_code
_entity_poly.pdbx_strand_id
1 'polypeptide(L)'
;MDLVDACRTFTAVSELGSMTLGAAADGIPQPVASRRIAGLEKQLGARLLERTGRGVSLTPFGRDMLVPATRLVELADELLIGADRAKLRPISLAVPTSCSTRNLAVLAASMKDRGLRVDFRSSPPGRRSDDLAGRRVRASVQTVPADEGTWIVALGCAHRSPLTAPVRIADLRRSRARVPGDDLELAGRRLRVMSEDNVPHIRDRVRRSAETAGLLPYQVIVDTSDPDAVAAVLSDGDLLLCSEAEAAELDLPWAPLIDPTISRGYELAAAADEDIMLLADFTEEVADCLGGSVASEANRRPSRSGRRRSLSSGAASTPVPRTTRSRGEAP
;
A
#
# COMPACT_ATOMS: atom_id res chain seq x y z
N MET A 1 15.20 -34.16 15.83
CA MET A 1 16.17 -33.37 16.62
C MET A 1 16.29 -32.02 15.92
N ASP A 2 16.12 -30.95 16.63
CA ASP A 2 16.35 -29.62 16.09
C ASP A 2 17.86 -29.36 16.01
N LEU A 3 18.35 -29.05 14.81
CA LEU A 3 19.79 -28.86 14.56
C LEU A 3 20.30 -27.58 15.25
N VAL A 4 19.49 -26.51 15.23
CA VAL A 4 19.88 -25.23 15.84
C VAL A 4 20.00 -25.37 17.36
N ASP A 5 19.01 -26.02 17.98
CA ASP A 5 19.01 -26.32 19.41
C ASP A 5 20.21 -27.17 19.83
N ALA A 6 20.56 -28.19 19.02
CA ALA A 6 21.67 -29.03 19.29
C ALA A 6 23.01 -28.29 19.14
N CYS A 7 23.13 -27.39 18.14
CA CYS A 7 24.32 -26.52 18.01
C CYS A 7 24.40 -25.52 19.15
N ARG A 8 23.28 -24.92 19.61
CA ARG A 8 23.25 -24.01 20.77
C ARG A 8 23.77 -24.71 22.04
N THR A 9 23.28 -25.92 22.30
CA THR A 9 23.75 -26.73 23.43
C THR A 9 25.25 -27.05 23.29
N PHE A 10 25.74 -27.42 22.09
CA PHE A 10 27.13 -27.73 21.82
C PHE A 10 28.04 -26.52 22.03
N THR A 11 27.69 -25.35 21.55
CA THR A 11 28.48 -24.11 21.73
C THR A 11 28.54 -23.74 23.21
N ALA A 12 27.43 -23.75 23.94
CA ALA A 12 27.38 -23.43 25.37
C ALA A 12 28.26 -24.42 26.24
N VAL A 13 28.18 -25.72 25.93
CA VAL A 13 29.03 -26.72 26.61
C VAL A 13 30.51 -26.55 26.29
N SER A 14 30.83 -26.17 25.04
CA SER A 14 32.22 -25.95 24.60
C SER A 14 32.86 -24.74 25.26
N GLU A 15 32.11 -23.64 25.39
CA GLU A 15 32.56 -22.40 26.02
C GLU A 15 32.80 -22.57 27.52
N LEU A 16 31.91 -23.29 28.20
CA LEU A 16 31.99 -23.47 29.66
C LEU A 16 32.81 -24.70 30.10
N GLY A 17 33.23 -25.54 29.17
CA GLY A 17 34.01 -26.76 29.44
C GLY A 17 33.28 -27.76 30.34
N SER A 18 31.97 -27.64 30.51
CA SER A 18 31.19 -28.44 31.44
C SER A 18 29.79 -28.73 30.87
N MET A 19 29.40 -30.00 30.85
CA MET A 19 28.08 -30.43 30.42
C MET A 19 26.95 -29.83 31.29
N THR A 20 27.16 -29.73 32.59
CA THR A 20 26.17 -29.20 33.54
C THR A 20 26.04 -27.68 33.43
N LEU A 21 27.15 -26.96 33.32
CA LEU A 21 27.14 -25.52 33.18
C LEU A 21 26.59 -25.12 31.81
N GLY A 22 26.99 -25.78 30.73
CA GLY A 22 26.46 -25.56 29.39
C GLY A 22 24.98 -25.84 29.29
N ALA A 23 24.48 -26.90 29.91
CA ALA A 23 23.04 -27.18 29.96
C ALA A 23 22.28 -26.10 30.73
N ALA A 24 22.81 -25.62 31.86
CA ALA A 24 22.19 -24.54 32.62
C ALA A 24 22.17 -23.22 31.84
N ALA A 25 23.24 -22.89 31.11
CA ALA A 25 23.29 -21.71 30.24
C ALA A 25 22.28 -21.78 29.08
N ASP A 26 22.04 -22.99 28.53
CA ASP A 26 21.03 -23.22 27.49
C ASP A 26 19.58 -23.39 28.07
N GLY A 27 19.44 -23.25 29.41
CA GLY A 27 18.15 -23.32 30.09
C GLY A 27 17.49 -24.72 30.10
N ILE A 28 18.28 -25.80 29.93
CA ILE A 28 17.81 -27.16 29.82
C ILE A 28 18.42 -28.11 30.87
N PRO A 29 17.75 -29.21 31.24
CA PRO A 29 18.36 -30.24 32.09
C PRO A 29 19.54 -30.92 31.43
N GLN A 30 20.59 -31.22 32.19
CA GLN A 30 21.78 -31.90 31.72
C GLN A 30 21.55 -33.20 30.91
N PRO A 31 20.57 -34.08 31.25
CA PRO A 31 20.26 -35.25 30.42
C PRO A 31 19.74 -34.90 29.02
N VAL A 32 19.04 -33.74 28.88
CA VAL A 32 18.55 -33.24 27.58
C VAL A 32 19.75 -32.74 26.77
N ALA A 33 20.64 -31.95 27.36
CA ALA A 33 21.85 -31.48 26.71
C ALA A 33 22.70 -32.66 26.20
N SER A 34 22.91 -33.68 27.02
CA SER A 34 23.68 -34.89 26.63
C SER A 34 23.03 -35.59 25.42
N ARG A 35 21.69 -35.71 25.39
CA ARG A 35 20.96 -36.33 24.26
C ARG A 35 21.03 -35.46 23.00
N ARG A 36 20.94 -34.12 23.12
CA ARG A 36 21.08 -33.19 21.97
C ARG A 36 22.44 -33.31 21.34
N ILE A 37 23.54 -33.32 22.16
CA ILE A 37 24.90 -33.43 21.67
C ILE A 37 25.15 -34.80 21.05
N ALA A 38 24.73 -35.91 21.70
CA ALA A 38 24.84 -37.22 21.10
C ALA A 38 24.09 -37.38 19.78
N GLY A 39 22.94 -36.75 19.66
CA GLY A 39 22.20 -36.66 18.40
C GLY A 39 22.92 -35.88 17.32
N LEU A 40 23.55 -34.74 17.66
CA LEU A 40 24.37 -33.95 16.75
C LEU A 40 25.60 -34.73 16.26
N GLU A 41 26.32 -35.38 17.18
CA GLU A 41 27.46 -36.26 16.85
C GLU A 41 27.08 -37.40 15.91
N LYS A 42 25.90 -38.01 16.14
CA LYS A 42 25.38 -39.06 15.26
C LYS A 42 25.05 -38.50 13.85
N GLN A 43 24.51 -37.32 13.77
CA GLN A 43 24.17 -36.71 12.49
C GLN A 43 25.41 -36.27 11.71
N LEU A 44 26.44 -35.77 12.40
CA LEU A 44 27.70 -35.35 11.81
C LEU A 44 28.69 -36.50 11.58
N GLY A 45 28.41 -37.68 12.15
CA GLY A 45 29.23 -38.88 11.96
C GLY A 45 30.51 -38.98 12.79
N ALA A 46 30.77 -38.00 13.69
CA ALA A 46 31.95 -38.01 14.54
C ALA A 46 31.68 -37.35 15.90
N ARG A 47 32.50 -37.68 16.91
CA ARG A 47 32.40 -37.06 18.23
C ARG A 47 32.91 -35.62 18.21
N LEU A 48 32.12 -34.72 18.83
CA LEU A 48 32.45 -33.31 19.01
C LEU A 48 33.18 -33.05 20.33
N LEU A 49 32.79 -33.83 21.36
CA LEU A 49 33.26 -33.66 22.73
C LEU A 49 33.88 -34.95 23.27
N GLU A 50 34.90 -34.79 24.11
CA GLU A 50 35.51 -35.86 24.90
C GLU A 50 35.45 -35.51 26.39
N ARG A 51 35.30 -36.53 27.23
CA ARG A 51 35.31 -36.37 28.69
C ARG A 51 36.72 -36.44 29.19
N THR A 52 37.12 -35.45 29.96
CA THR A 52 38.40 -35.40 30.66
C THR A 52 38.18 -35.51 32.17
N GLY A 53 39.19 -35.85 32.93
CA GLY A 53 39.07 -35.90 34.40
C GLY A 53 38.71 -34.55 35.06
N ARG A 54 38.70 -33.45 34.28
CA ARG A 54 38.40 -32.08 34.75
C ARG A 54 37.16 -31.48 34.09
N GLY A 55 36.45 -32.20 33.24
CA GLY A 55 35.27 -31.70 32.55
C GLY A 55 35.13 -32.23 31.13
N VAL A 56 34.75 -31.37 30.22
CA VAL A 56 34.52 -31.68 28.80
C VAL A 56 35.46 -30.83 27.95
N SER A 57 36.10 -31.44 26.95
CA SER A 57 36.93 -30.75 25.97
C SER A 57 36.52 -31.06 24.55
N LEU A 58 36.88 -30.20 23.60
CA LEU A 58 36.64 -30.39 22.18
C LEU A 58 37.58 -31.43 21.56
N THR A 59 37.04 -32.35 20.77
CA THR A 59 37.86 -33.15 19.86
C THR A 59 38.44 -32.26 18.73
N PRO A 60 39.42 -32.76 17.93
CA PRO A 60 39.84 -32.04 16.72
C PRO A 60 38.67 -31.69 15.82
N PHE A 61 37.78 -32.66 15.54
CA PHE A 61 36.59 -32.46 14.77
C PHE A 61 35.62 -31.45 15.42
N GLY A 62 35.48 -31.49 16.76
CA GLY A 62 34.68 -30.52 17.50
C GLY A 62 35.17 -29.07 17.35
N ARG A 63 36.52 -28.89 17.31
CA ARG A 63 37.09 -27.55 17.06
C ARG A 63 36.75 -27.01 15.67
N ASP A 64 36.80 -27.88 14.65
CA ASP A 64 36.47 -27.49 13.28
C ASP A 64 34.96 -27.18 13.13
N MET A 65 34.11 -27.86 13.89
CA MET A 65 32.66 -27.66 13.87
C MET A 65 32.16 -26.52 14.77
N LEU A 66 32.98 -26.03 15.70
CA LEU A 66 32.55 -24.98 16.62
C LEU A 66 32.15 -23.67 15.88
N VAL A 67 33.02 -23.22 14.96
CA VAL A 67 32.78 -21.97 14.20
C VAL A 67 31.49 -22.06 13.35
N PRO A 68 31.27 -23.10 12.51
CA PRO A 68 30.01 -23.20 11.77
C PRO A 68 28.78 -23.39 12.66
N ALA A 69 28.90 -24.09 13.82
CA ALA A 69 27.79 -24.23 14.76
C ALA A 69 27.42 -22.88 15.41
N THR A 70 28.41 -22.08 15.83
CA THR A 70 28.18 -20.72 16.37
C THR A 70 27.49 -19.83 15.35
N ARG A 71 27.98 -19.81 14.12
CA ARG A 71 27.34 -19.01 13.03
C ARG A 71 25.88 -19.41 12.74
N LEU A 72 25.60 -20.70 12.81
CA LEU A 72 24.22 -21.19 12.62
C LEU A 72 23.29 -20.68 13.73
N VAL A 73 23.75 -20.69 14.98
CA VAL A 73 22.99 -20.17 16.13
C VAL A 73 22.79 -18.66 16.00
N GLU A 74 23.83 -17.92 15.70
CA GLU A 74 23.77 -16.46 15.47
C GLU A 74 22.77 -16.11 14.37
N LEU A 75 22.83 -16.80 13.23
CA LEU A 75 21.92 -16.56 12.11
C LEU A 75 20.45 -16.89 12.46
N ALA A 76 20.23 -17.95 13.26
CA ALA A 76 18.89 -18.27 13.74
C ALA A 76 18.34 -17.19 14.68
N ASP A 77 19.17 -16.66 15.58
CA ASP A 77 18.79 -15.58 16.49
C ASP A 77 18.54 -14.26 15.72
N GLU A 78 19.38 -13.94 14.75
CA GLU A 78 19.17 -12.80 13.84
C GLU A 78 17.83 -12.90 13.07
N LEU A 79 17.49 -14.10 12.61
CA LEU A 79 16.21 -14.36 11.93
C LEU A 79 15.01 -14.08 12.84
N LEU A 80 15.04 -14.54 14.09
CA LEU A 80 13.98 -14.31 15.07
C LEU A 80 13.83 -12.83 15.42
N ILE A 81 14.95 -12.15 15.69
CA ILE A 81 14.98 -10.70 15.93
C ILE A 81 14.49 -9.93 14.70
N GLY A 82 14.89 -10.37 13.49
CA GLY A 82 14.45 -9.80 12.23
C GLY A 82 12.95 -9.95 11.99
N ALA A 83 12.41 -11.11 12.35
CA ALA A 83 10.96 -11.38 12.24
C ALA A 83 10.14 -10.48 13.18
N ASP A 84 10.60 -10.30 14.43
CA ASP A 84 9.92 -9.40 15.38
C ASP A 84 10.02 -7.94 14.96
N ARG A 85 11.17 -7.50 14.44
CA ARG A 85 11.31 -6.17 13.84
C ARG A 85 10.42 -5.97 12.63
N ALA A 86 10.24 -7.01 11.80
CA ALA A 86 9.36 -6.96 10.64
C ALA A 86 7.88 -6.81 11.03
N LYS A 87 7.44 -7.47 12.10
CA LYS A 87 6.08 -7.32 12.67
C LYS A 87 5.82 -5.90 13.21
N LEU A 88 6.87 -5.23 13.72
CA LEU A 88 6.79 -3.87 14.27
C LEU A 88 6.92 -2.77 13.20
N ARG A 89 7.21 -3.12 11.94
CA ARG A 89 7.31 -2.11 10.86
C ARG A 89 5.94 -1.48 10.60
N PRO A 90 5.87 -0.15 10.54
CA PRO A 90 4.63 0.54 10.15
C PRO A 90 4.15 0.07 8.78
N ILE A 91 2.85 -0.02 8.60
CA ILE A 91 2.26 -0.19 7.28
C ILE A 91 2.45 1.13 6.52
N SER A 92 3.26 1.10 5.46
CA SER A 92 3.35 2.26 4.57
C SER A 92 2.10 2.30 3.68
N LEU A 93 1.26 3.33 3.87
CA LEU A 93 0.01 3.54 3.17
C LEU A 93 0.08 4.79 2.30
N ALA A 94 -0.02 4.62 0.98
CA ALA A 94 -0.15 5.74 0.06
C ALA A 94 -1.59 6.26 0.06
N VAL A 95 -1.75 7.57 0.26
CA VAL A 95 -3.04 8.25 0.39
C VAL A 95 -3.14 9.42 -0.59
N PRO A 96 -4.36 9.89 -0.93
CA PRO A 96 -4.56 11.09 -1.73
C PRO A 96 -3.87 12.32 -1.16
N THR A 97 -3.44 13.23 -2.04
CA THR A 97 -2.92 14.54 -1.65
C THR A 97 -4.00 15.44 -1.05
N SER A 98 -5.26 15.12 -1.32
CA SER A 98 -6.42 15.79 -0.76
C SER A 98 -6.70 15.48 0.72
N CYS A 99 -6.06 14.45 1.28
CA CYS A 99 -6.17 14.17 2.71
C CYS A 99 -5.38 15.19 3.51
N SER A 100 -6.05 15.93 4.40
CA SER A 100 -5.38 16.92 5.23
C SER A 100 -4.44 16.30 6.26
N THR A 101 -3.43 17.06 6.65
CA THR A 101 -2.51 16.65 7.73
C THR A 101 -3.27 16.34 9.02
N ARG A 102 -4.33 17.11 9.32
CA ARG A 102 -5.18 16.90 10.51
C ARG A 102 -5.90 15.57 10.45
N ASN A 103 -6.56 15.27 9.32
CA ASN A 103 -7.32 14.04 9.14
C ASN A 103 -6.41 12.80 9.17
N LEU A 104 -5.24 12.88 8.54
CA LEU A 104 -4.22 11.82 8.60
C LEU A 104 -3.70 11.61 10.02
N ALA A 105 -3.51 12.67 10.80
CA ALA A 105 -3.08 12.54 12.21
C ALA A 105 -4.15 11.89 13.09
N VAL A 106 -5.43 12.22 12.89
CA VAL A 106 -6.55 11.58 13.59
C VAL A 106 -6.62 10.10 13.25
N LEU A 107 -6.53 9.75 11.96
CA LEU A 107 -6.50 8.37 11.49
C LEU A 107 -5.30 7.60 12.07
N ALA A 108 -4.10 8.21 12.08
CA ALA A 108 -2.90 7.61 12.68
C ALA A 108 -3.06 7.32 14.17
N ALA A 109 -3.70 8.23 14.91
CA ALA A 109 -3.97 8.06 16.35
C ALA A 109 -4.95 6.90 16.59
N SER A 110 -6.07 6.85 15.86
CA SER A 110 -7.05 5.75 15.94
C SER A 110 -6.40 4.39 15.65
N MET A 111 -5.61 4.31 14.58
CA MET A 111 -4.88 3.08 14.21
C MET A 111 -3.88 2.67 15.30
N LYS A 112 -3.12 3.63 15.85
CA LYS A 112 -2.14 3.38 16.91
C LYS A 112 -2.81 2.86 18.19
N ASP A 113 -3.96 3.40 18.58
CA ASP A 113 -4.70 2.97 19.77
C ASP A 113 -5.18 1.52 19.66
N ARG A 114 -5.42 1.04 18.44
CA ARG A 114 -5.72 -0.36 18.11
C ARG A 114 -4.48 -1.21 17.78
N GLY A 115 -3.27 -0.70 18.08
CA GLY A 115 -2.01 -1.43 17.91
C GLY A 115 -1.43 -1.43 16.51
N LEU A 116 -2.01 -0.69 15.56
CA LEU A 116 -1.54 -0.61 14.18
C LEU A 116 -0.73 0.68 13.94
N ARG A 117 0.53 0.53 13.55
CA ARG A 117 1.36 1.68 13.15
C ARG A 117 1.31 1.86 11.64
N VAL A 118 1.02 3.07 11.20
CA VAL A 118 0.95 3.44 9.78
C VAL A 118 1.87 4.61 9.46
N ASP A 119 2.55 4.52 8.32
CA ASP A 119 3.36 5.59 7.73
C ASP A 119 2.64 6.08 6.46
N PHE A 120 2.04 7.26 6.52
CA PHE A 120 1.28 7.82 5.41
C PHE A 120 2.20 8.50 4.38
N ARG A 121 1.93 8.24 3.10
CA ARG A 121 2.61 8.87 1.96
C ARG A 121 1.58 9.50 1.04
N SER A 122 1.43 10.83 1.14
CA SER A 122 0.55 11.57 0.24
C SER A 122 1.18 11.67 -1.15
N SER A 123 0.42 11.28 -2.17
CA SER A 123 0.87 11.36 -3.57
C SER A 123 -0.31 11.32 -4.55
N PRO A 124 -0.15 11.86 -5.77
CA PRO A 124 -1.18 11.86 -6.79
C PRO A 124 -1.48 10.44 -7.31
N PRO A 125 -2.65 10.22 -7.98
CA PRO A 125 -3.15 8.89 -8.33
C PRO A 125 -2.14 8.00 -9.07
N GLY A 126 -1.51 8.48 -10.13
CA GLY A 126 -0.53 7.70 -10.89
C GLY A 126 0.67 7.26 -10.05
N ARG A 127 1.18 8.18 -9.19
CA ARG A 127 2.30 7.85 -8.30
C ARG A 127 1.93 6.80 -7.27
N ARG A 128 0.70 6.86 -6.71
CA ARG A 128 0.22 5.84 -5.76
C ARG A 128 0.20 4.45 -6.38
N SER A 129 -0.27 4.34 -7.63
CA SER A 129 -0.27 3.07 -8.36
C SER A 129 1.13 2.54 -8.61
N ASP A 130 2.07 3.42 -9.01
CA ASP A 130 3.47 3.05 -9.24
C ASP A 130 4.19 2.64 -7.94
N ASP A 131 3.89 3.32 -6.83
CA ASP A 131 4.49 3.03 -5.53
C ASP A 131 4.01 1.67 -5.00
N LEU A 132 2.76 1.31 -5.21
CA LEU A 132 2.24 -0.01 -4.86
C LEU A 132 2.82 -1.10 -5.76
N ALA A 133 2.81 -0.91 -7.09
CA ALA A 133 3.37 -1.85 -8.06
C ALA A 133 4.87 -2.11 -7.83
N GLY A 134 5.61 -1.04 -7.49
CA GLY A 134 7.04 -1.09 -7.15
C GLY A 134 7.33 -1.53 -5.71
N ARG A 135 6.32 -1.92 -4.92
CA ARG A 135 6.43 -2.32 -3.51
C ARG A 135 7.14 -1.28 -2.62
N ARG A 136 7.06 -0.01 -2.99
CA ARG A 136 7.56 1.11 -2.18
C ARG A 136 6.62 1.45 -1.02
N VAL A 137 5.35 1.04 -1.15
CA VAL A 137 4.33 1.05 -0.09
C VAL A 137 3.71 -0.33 0.02
N ARG A 138 3.19 -0.67 1.20
CA ARG A 138 2.50 -1.93 1.46
C ARG A 138 1.05 -1.90 1.02
N ALA A 139 0.41 -0.74 1.18
CA ALA A 139 -0.97 -0.51 0.78
C ALA A 139 -1.15 0.87 0.17
N SER A 140 -2.23 1.07 -0.56
CA SER A 140 -2.54 2.32 -1.25
C SER A 140 -4.04 2.51 -1.42
N VAL A 141 -4.51 3.73 -1.20
CA VAL A 141 -5.86 4.16 -1.55
C VAL A 141 -5.87 4.53 -3.03
N GLN A 142 -6.42 3.66 -3.86
CA GLN A 142 -6.46 3.81 -5.32
C GLN A 142 -7.72 4.51 -5.78
N THR A 143 -7.61 5.32 -6.83
CA THR A 143 -8.75 5.96 -7.47
C THR A 143 -9.42 4.99 -8.45
N VAL A 144 -10.71 4.80 -8.31
CA VAL A 144 -11.56 3.94 -9.15
C VAL A 144 -12.82 4.68 -9.55
N PRO A 145 -13.61 4.20 -10.53
CA PRO A 145 -14.95 4.72 -10.77
C PRO A 145 -15.82 4.67 -9.49
N ALA A 146 -16.69 5.66 -9.29
CA ALA A 146 -17.47 5.78 -8.07
C ALA A 146 -18.39 4.57 -7.78
N ASP A 147 -18.82 3.87 -8.81
CA ASP A 147 -19.64 2.66 -8.72
C ASP A 147 -18.84 1.38 -8.40
N GLU A 148 -17.50 1.48 -8.42
CA GLU A 148 -16.57 0.39 -8.07
C GLU A 148 -15.90 0.63 -6.71
N GLY A 149 -15.99 1.86 -6.16
CA GLY A 149 -15.26 2.27 -4.96
C GLY A 149 -15.87 1.74 -3.65
N THR A 150 -15.00 1.52 -2.68
CA THR A 150 -15.38 1.31 -1.28
C THR A 150 -15.79 2.62 -0.63
N TRP A 151 -15.11 3.70 -0.98
CA TRP A 151 -15.39 5.07 -0.50
C TRP A 151 -15.79 5.97 -1.65
N ILE A 152 -16.78 6.82 -1.38
CA ILE A 152 -17.31 7.77 -2.36
C ILE A 152 -17.19 9.17 -1.78
N VAL A 153 -16.60 10.09 -2.56
CA VAL A 153 -16.46 11.49 -2.22
C VAL A 153 -17.19 12.31 -3.29
N ALA A 154 -18.24 12.99 -2.90
CA ALA A 154 -19.00 13.87 -3.80
C ALA A 154 -18.15 15.08 -4.21
N LEU A 155 -18.18 15.45 -5.48
CA LEU A 155 -17.51 16.63 -6.01
C LEU A 155 -18.49 17.75 -6.28
N GLY A 156 -18.02 18.96 -6.04
CA GLY A 156 -18.69 20.21 -6.33
C GLY A 156 -17.69 21.25 -6.82
N CYS A 157 -18.08 22.49 -6.74
CA CYS A 157 -17.28 23.63 -7.12
C CYS A 157 -17.04 24.55 -5.92
N ALA A 158 -15.78 24.88 -5.66
CA ALA A 158 -15.43 25.95 -4.75
C ALA A 158 -15.12 27.23 -5.52
N HIS A 159 -15.45 28.37 -4.91
CA HIS A 159 -15.23 29.69 -5.47
C HIS A 159 -14.94 30.69 -4.35
N ARG A 160 -14.23 31.78 -4.67
CA ARG A 160 -13.87 32.83 -3.69
C ARG A 160 -15.06 33.60 -3.10
N SER A 161 -16.21 33.60 -3.77
CA SER A 161 -17.45 34.23 -3.30
C SER A 161 -18.54 33.15 -3.08
N PRO A 162 -19.47 33.35 -2.14
CA PRO A 162 -20.54 32.39 -1.89
C PRO A 162 -21.30 32.01 -3.14
N LEU A 163 -21.54 30.71 -3.30
CA LEU A 163 -22.37 30.15 -4.38
C LEU A 163 -23.77 29.95 -3.81
N THR A 164 -24.75 30.65 -4.39
CA THR A 164 -26.15 30.68 -3.88
C THR A 164 -27.00 29.50 -4.35
N ALA A 165 -26.50 28.74 -5.34
CA ALA A 165 -27.20 27.59 -5.93
C ALA A 165 -26.18 26.48 -6.30
N PRO A 166 -26.66 25.24 -6.48
CA PRO A 166 -25.87 24.17 -7.07
C PRO A 166 -25.35 24.57 -8.46
N VAL A 167 -24.08 24.18 -8.76
CA VAL A 167 -23.42 24.53 -10.02
C VAL A 167 -23.74 23.49 -11.11
N ARG A 168 -23.98 23.98 -12.33
CA ARG A 168 -23.99 23.17 -13.55
C ARG A 168 -22.83 23.59 -14.44
N ILE A 169 -22.25 22.67 -15.15
CA ILE A 169 -21.17 23.00 -16.10
C ILE A 169 -21.69 24.02 -17.16
N ALA A 170 -22.95 23.93 -17.55
CA ALA A 170 -23.57 24.86 -18.49
C ALA A 170 -23.59 26.33 -18.02
N ASP A 171 -23.56 26.59 -16.71
CA ASP A 171 -23.54 27.94 -16.14
C ASP A 171 -22.22 28.68 -16.48
N LEU A 172 -21.15 27.96 -16.80
CA LEU A 172 -19.88 28.50 -17.23
C LEU A 172 -19.87 28.98 -18.70
N ARG A 173 -20.94 28.67 -19.46
CA ARG A 173 -21.03 29.04 -20.85
C ARG A 173 -21.16 30.56 -20.96
N ARG A 174 -20.37 31.21 -21.83
CA ARG A 174 -20.53 32.62 -22.15
C ARG A 174 -21.89 32.87 -22.77
N SER A 175 -22.80 33.49 -22.02
CA SER A 175 -24.10 33.96 -22.54
C SER A 175 -23.94 35.36 -23.09
N ARG A 176 -24.60 35.64 -24.23
CA ARG A 176 -24.72 37.00 -24.74
C ARG A 176 -25.84 37.79 -24.03
N ALA A 177 -26.69 37.14 -23.28
CA ALA A 177 -27.79 37.74 -22.55
C ALA A 177 -27.47 37.73 -21.05
N ARG A 178 -27.39 38.91 -20.46
CA ARG A 178 -27.28 39.11 -19.01
C ARG A 178 -28.69 38.86 -18.42
N VAL A 179 -28.81 37.92 -17.48
CA VAL A 179 -30.03 37.76 -16.70
C VAL A 179 -29.94 38.73 -15.52
N PRO A 180 -30.86 39.72 -15.39
CA PRO A 180 -30.86 40.63 -14.25
C PRO A 180 -31.19 39.85 -12.97
N GLY A 181 -30.36 39.95 -11.95
CA GLY A 181 -30.59 39.33 -10.64
C GLY A 181 -29.65 38.18 -10.26
N ASP A 182 -28.76 37.76 -11.13
CA ASP A 182 -27.68 36.79 -10.79
C ASP A 182 -26.50 37.59 -10.22
N ASP A 183 -26.36 37.55 -8.88
CA ASP A 183 -25.31 38.28 -8.16
C ASP A 183 -23.90 37.69 -8.42
N LEU A 184 -23.79 36.47 -8.95
CA LEU A 184 -22.56 35.82 -9.29
C LEU A 184 -22.49 35.42 -10.77
N GLU A 185 -21.70 36.16 -11.54
CA GLU A 185 -21.47 35.86 -12.95
C GLU A 185 -20.46 34.72 -13.12
N LEU A 186 -20.97 33.49 -13.27
CA LEU A 186 -20.13 32.33 -13.61
C LEU A 186 -19.81 32.25 -15.11
N ALA A 187 -20.48 33.01 -15.93
CA ALA A 187 -20.34 32.99 -17.38
C ALA A 187 -18.91 33.39 -17.81
N GLY A 188 -18.25 32.50 -18.53
CA GLY A 188 -16.90 32.69 -19.02
C GLY A 188 -15.79 32.36 -18.03
N ARG A 189 -16.14 31.95 -16.80
CA ARG A 189 -15.18 31.43 -15.81
C ARG A 189 -14.62 30.07 -16.26
N ARG A 190 -13.51 29.68 -15.68
CA ARG A 190 -12.85 28.39 -15.94
C ARG A 190 -13.10 27.45 -14.79
N LEU A 191 -13.16 26.18 -15.10
CA LEU A 191 -13.18 25.11 -14.11
C LEU A 191 -11.77 24.53 -13.98
N ARG A 192 -11.20 24.65 -12.81
CA ARG A 192 -9.88 24.10 -12.45
C ARG A 192 -10.06 22.70 -11.94
N VAL A 193 -9.24 21.77 -12.43
CA VAL A 193 -9.23 20.36 -12.05
C VAL A 193 -7.87 20.06 -11.46
N MET A 194 -7.83 19.67 -10.19
CA MET A 194 -6.59 19.34 -9.48
C MET A 194 -6.02 17.98 -9.90
N SER A 195 -4.80 17.71 -9.44
CA SER A 195 -4.06 16.48 -9.75
C SER A 195 -4.82 15.20 -9.36
N GLU A 196 -5.58 15.21 -8.26
CA GLU A 196 -6.37 14.08 -7.78
C GLU A 196 -7.51 13.70 -8.75
N ASP A 197 -8.11 14.69 -9.39
CA ASP A 197 -9.23 14.51 -10.33
C ASP A 197 -8.77 14.32 -11.79
N ASN A 198 -7.46 14.38 -12.05
CA ASN A 198 -6.90 14.14 -13.37
C ASN A 198 -6.83 12.63 -13.70
N VAL A 199 -7.91 11.94 -13.45
CA VAL A 199 -8.09 10.51 -13.79
C VAL A 199 -9.14 10.36 -14.88
N PRO A 200 -9.02 9.36 -15.78
CA PRO A 200 -9.87 9.27 -16.96
C PRO A 200 -11.38 9.31 -16.66
N HIS A 201 -11.83 8.58 -15.63
CA HIS A 201 -13.27 8.49 -15.30
C HIS A 201 -13.88 9.80 -14.75
N ILE A 202 -13.06 10.73 -14.22
CA ILE A 202 -13.50 12.07 -13.79
C ILE A 202 -13.23 13.08 -14.91
N ARG A 203 -11.97 13.23 -15.31
CA ARG A 203 -11.54 14.22 -16.31
C ARG A 203 -12.32 14.12 -17.61
N ASP A 204 -12.48 12.92 -18.17
CA ASP A 204 -13.14 12.75 -19.45
C ASP A 204 -14.67 12.97 -19.34
N ARG A 205 -15.25 12.73 -18.16
CA ARG A 205 -16.66 13.06 -17.89
C ARG A 205 -16.87 14.57 -17.80
N VAL A 206 -16.00 15.30 -17.08
CA VAL A 206 -16.04 16.77 -17.02
C VAL A 206 -15.90 17.36 -18.43
N ARG A 207 -14.91 16.91 -19.21
CA ARG A 207 -14.67 17.40 -20.58
C ARG A 207 -15.87 17.17 -21.51
N ARG A 208 -16.43 15.97 -21.52
CA ARG A 208 -17.60 15.66 -22.35
C ARG A 208 -18.80 16.51 -21.97
N SER A 209 -19.04 16.75 -20.68
CA SER A 209 -20.12 17.63 -20.24
C SER A 209 -19.89 19.08 -20.63
N ALA A 210 -18.65 19.55 -20.55
CA ALA A 210 -18.25 20.89 -20.99
C ALA A 210 -18.46 21.06 -22.50
N GLU A 211 -18.04 20.10 -23.30
CA GLU A 211 -18.25 20.08 -24.76
C GLU A 211 -19.75 20.08 -25.11
N THR A 212 -20.53 19.24 -24.43
CA THR A 212 -21.98 19.17 -24.61
C THR A 212 -22.66 20.49 -24.25
N ALA A 213 -22.21 21.17 -23.20
CA ALA A 213 -22.66 22.47 -22.77
C ALA A 213 -22.18 23.62 -23.68
N GLY A 214 -21.30 23.34 -24.65
CA GLY A 214 -20.75 24.34 -25.57
C GLY A 214 -19.70 25.26 -24.94
N LEU A 215 -18.97 24.76 -23.93
CA LEU A 215 -17.81 25.45 -23.36
C LEU A 215 -16.63 25.37 -24.33
N LEU A 216 -15.78 26.38 -24.25
CA LEU A 216 -14.54 26.39 -25.00
C LEU A 216 -13.49 25.51 -24.30
N PRO A 217 -12.60 24.83 -25.04
CA PRO A 217 -11.63 23.89 -24.45
C PRO A 217 -10.76 24.47 -23.33
N TYR A 218 -10.47 25.77 -23.37
CA TYR A 218 -9.68 26.45 -22.35
C TYR A 218 -10.47 26.78 -21.06
N GLN A 219 -11.76 26.50 -21.01
CA GLN A 219 -12.58 26.71 -19.82
C GLN A 219 -12.52 25.53 -18.83
N VAL A 220 -11.99 24.37 -19.25
CA VAL A 220 -11.68 23.26 -18.35
C VAL A 220 -10.17 23.06 -18.36
N ILE A 221 -9.53 23.43 -17.27
CA ILE A 221 -8.08 23.39 -17.12
C ILE A 221 -7.72 22.30 -16.11
N VAL A 222 -6.85 21.39 -16.52
CA VAL A 222 -6.21 20.44 -15.61
C VAL A 222 -4.89 21.06 -15.19
N ASP A 223 -4.81 21.43 -13.93
CA ASP A 223 -3.61 22.06 -13.39
C ASP A 223 -2.54 21.02 -13.07
N THR A 224 -1.29 21.39 -13.26
CA THR A 224 -0.13 20.55 -12.90
C THR A 224 0.29 20.74 -11.44
N SER A 225 -0.20 21.81 -10.81
CA SER A 225 0.08 22.21 -9.43
C SER A 225 -1.22 22.60 -8.75
N ASP A 226 -1.54 21.95 -7.63
CA ASP A 226 -2.75 22.26 -6.86
C ASP A 226 -2.72 23.70 -6.30
N PRO A 227 -1.58 24.26 -5.81
CA PRO A 227 -1.49 25.67 -5.44
C PRO A 227 -1.82 26.64 -6.57
N ASP A 228 -1.44 26.35 -7.82
CA ASP A 228 -1.74 27.22 -8.97
C ASP A 228 -3.24 27.22 -9.28
N ALA A 229 -3.90 26.07 -9.15
CA ALA A 229 -5.35 25.97 -9.28
C ALA A 229 -6.06 26.85 -8.25
N VAL A 230 -5.65 26.78 -6.99
CA VAL A 230 -6.22 27.58 -5.89
C VAL A 230 -5.93 29.08 -6.09
N ALA A 231 -4.71 29.43 -6.50
CA ALA A 231 -4.35 30.82 -6.79
C ALA A 231 -5.27 31.43 -7.88
N ALA A 232 -5.58 30.68 -8.93
CA ALA A 232 -6.48 31.13 -9.99
C ALA A 232 -7.93 31.32 -9.49
N VAL A 233 -8.40 30.51 -8.53
CA VAL A 233 -9.70 30.71 -7.88
C VAL A 233 -9.71 32.04 -7.12
N LEU A 234 -8.66 32.30 -6.35
CA LEU A 234 -8.56 33.49 -5.52
C LEU A 234 -8.38 34.78 -6.36
N SER A 235 -7.52 34.74 -7.38
CA SER A 235 -7.19 35.92 -8.20
C SER A 235 -8.18 36.16 -9.32
N ASP A 236 -8.47 35.13 -10.14
CA ASP A 236 -9.23 35.27 -11.38
C ASP A 236 -10.73 35.00 -11.17
N GLY A 237 -11.11 34.43 -10.02
CA GLY A 237 -12.46 33.98 -9.73
C GLY A 237 -12.88 32.77 -10.59
N ASP A 238 -11.94 31.89 -10.90
CA ASP A 238 -12.22 30.58 -11.48
C ASP A 238 -12.92 29.67 -10.46
N LEU A 239 -13.52 28.57 -10.89
CA LEU A 239 -14.07 27.55 -10.02
C LEU A 239 -13.07 26.42 -9.83
N LEU A 240 -13.03 25.85 -8.64
CA LEU A 240 -12.23 24.67 -8.33
C LEU A 240 -13.15 23.45 -8.21
N LEU A 241 -12.89 22.41 -9.00
CA LEU A 241 -13.51 21.10 -8.79
C LEU A 241 -12.87 20.45 -7.57
N CYS A 242 -13.64 20.26 -6.49
CA CYS A 242 -13.13 19.67 -5.25
C CYS A 242 -14.27 19.09 -4.40
N SER A 243 -13.93 18.37 -3.33
CA SER A 243 -14.90 17.98 -2.30
C SER A 243 -15.25 19.16 -1.38
N GLU A 244 -16.33 19.01 -0.63
CA GLU A 244 -16.71 19.99 0.40
C GLU A 244 -15.62 20.10 1.50
N ALA A 245 -15.02 18.99 1.90
CA ALA A 245 -13.95 18.96 2.88
C ALA A 245 -12.71 19.72 2.41
N GLU A 246 -12.29 19.56 1.16
CA GLU A 246 -11.18 20.32 0.57
C GLU A 246 -11.47 21.80 0.50
N ALA A 247 -12.69 22.17 0.10
CA ALA A 247 -13.10 23.56 0.06
C ALA A 247 -13.09 24.20 1.46
N ALA A 248 -13.57 23.48 2.47
CA ALA A 248 -13.54 23.95 3.86
C ALA A 248 -12.09 24.15 4.38
N GLU A 249 -11.14 23.30 4.01
CA GLU A 249 -9.71 23.47 4.37
C GLU A 249 -9.07 24.67 3.67
N LEU A 250 -9.55 25.02 2.48
CA LEU A 250 -9.09 26.19 1.71
C LEU A 250 -9.83 27.47 2.10
N ASP A 251 -10.77 27.41 3.05
CA ASP A 251 -11.65 28.51 3.44
C ASP A 251 -12.41 29.10 2.22
N LEU A 252 -12.86 28.22 1.33
CA LEU A 252 -13.62 28.59 0.14
C LEU A 252 -15.09 28.15 0.24
N PRO A 253 -16.05 29.03 -0.10
CA PRO A 253 -17.42 28.64 -0.30
C PRO A 253 -17.56 27.54 -1.36
N TRP A 254 -18.42 26.54 -1.07
CA TRP A 254 -18.61 25.38 -1.94
C TRP A 254 -20.10 25.17 -2.27
N ALA A 255 -20.37 24.64 -3.46
CA ALA A 255 -21.67 24.17 -3.86
C ALA A 255 -21.55 22.85 -4.67
N PRO A 256 -22.53 21.95 -4.55
CA PRO A 256 -22.51 20.69 -5.28
C PRO A 256 -22.60 20.90 -6.79
N LEU A 257 -21.85 20.08 -7.54
CA LEU A 257 -21.97 19.99 -8.99
C LEU A 257 -23.10 19.00 -9.32
N ILE A 258 -24.18 19.46 -9.92
CA ILE A 258 -25.37 18.64 -10.16
C ILE A 258 -25.55 18.18 -11.62
N ASP A 259 -24.86 18.80 -12.56
CA ASP A 259 -24.90 18.45 -13.97
C ASP A 259 -23.51 18.69 -14.62
N PRO A 260 -22.77 17.57 -14.79
CA PRO A 260 -23.05 16.21 -14.33
C PRO A 260 -22.76 16.04 -12.84
N THR A 261 -23.47 15.13 -12.16
CA THR A 261 -23.05 14.69 -10.82
C THR A 261 -21.77 13.86 -10.94
N ILE A 262 -20.73 14.28 -10.27
CA ILE A 262 -19.41 13.63 -10.28
C ILE A 262 -19.01 13.29 -8.84
N SER A 263 -18.43 12.12 -8.67
CA SER A 263 -17.84 11.69 -7.40
C SER A 263 -16.53 10.97 -7.65
N ARG A 264 -15.59 11.08 -6.71
CA ARG A 264 -14.42 10.21 -6.63
C ARG A 264 -14.84 8.88 -6.05
N GLY A 265 -14.34 7.80 -6.60
CA GLY A 265 -14.36 6.49 -5.98
C GLY A 265 -12.96 6.13 -5.52
N TYR A 266 -12.88 5.48 -4.36
CA TYR A 266 -11.61 4.99 -3.83
C TYR A 266 -11.74 3.54 -3.38
N GLU A 267 -10.68 2.77 -3.58
CA GLU A 267 -10.55 1.39 -3.13
C GLU A 267 -9.20 1.18 -2.46
N LEU A 268 -9.16 0.32 -1.45
CA LEU A 268 -7.91 -0.10 -0.82
C LEU A 268 -7.29 -1.22 -1.65
N ALA A 269 -6.05 -1.03 -2.05
CA ALA A 269 -5.21 -2.06 -2.65
C ALA A 269 -3.96 -2.28 -1.81
N ALA A 270 -3.53 -3.52 -1.66
CA ALA A 270 -2.32 -3.84 -0.93
C ALA A 270 -1.48 -4.91 -1.65
N ALA A 271 -0.19 -4.96 -1.31
CA ALA A 271 0.74 -5.95 -1.84
C ALA A 271 0.52 -7.35 -1.25
N ALA A 272 -0.13 -7.45 -0.08
CA ALA A 272 -0.49 -8.68 0.62
C ALA A 272 -1.93 -8.60 1.14
N ASP A 273 -2.66 -9.72 1.08
CA ASP A 273 -4.05 -9.80 1.56
C ASP A 273 -4.16 -9.52 3.08
N GLU A 274 -3.11 -9.83 3.84
CA GLU A 274 -3.03 -9.54 5.27
C GLU A 274 -3.13 -8.04 5.58
N ASP A 275 -2.52 -7.19 4.74
CA ASP A 275 -2.57 -5.73 4.91
C ASP A 275 -3.98 -5.19 4.63
N ILE A 276 -4.71 -5.79 3.68
CA ILE A 276 -6.12 -5.45 3.44
C ILE A 276 -6.96 -5.77 4.67
N MET A 277 -6.78 -6.96 5.26
CA MET A 277 -7.52 -7.38 6.46
C MET A 277 -7.24 -6.46 7.65
N LEU A 278 -5.98 -6.09 7.88
CA LEU A 278 -5.60 -5.18 8.96
C LEU A 278 -6.18 -3.76 8.81
N LEU A 279 -6.32 -3.28 7.58
CA LEU A 279 -6.83 -1.94 7.30
C LEU A 279 -8.37 -1.91 7.15
N ALA A 280 -9.02 -3.06 6.95
CA ALA A 280 -10.48 -3.15 6.80
C ALA A 280 -11.24 -2.68 8.04
N ASP A 281 -10.67 -2.86 9.25
CA ASP A 281 -11.27 -2.42 10.50
C ASP A 281 -11.36 -0.88 10.65
N PHE A 282 -10.72 -0.13 9.74
CA PHE A 282 -10.64 1.33 9.75
C PHE A 282 -11.41 1.96 8.57
N THR A 283 -12.36 1.24 8.01
CA THR A 283 -13.08 1.68 6.79
C THR A 283 -13.81 3.01 6.97
N GLU A 284 -14.46 3.23 8.12
CA GLU A 284 -15.19 4.48 8.42
C GLU A 284 -14.20 5.63 8.65
N GLU A 285 -13.15 5.42 9.42
CA GLU A 285 -12.14 6.44 9.70
C GLU A 285 -11.37 6.86 8.42
N VAL A 286 -11.20 5.93 7.49
CA VAL A 286 -10.65 6.25 6.17
C VAL A 286 -11.64 7.07 5.34
N ALA A 287 -12.95 6.77 5.41
CA ALA A 287 -13.98 7.58 4.77
C ALA A 287 -13.94 9.03 5.26
N ASP A 288 -13.88 9.23 6.57
CA ASP A 288 -13.76 10.55 7.19
C ASP A 288 -12.47 11.27 6.74
N CYS A 289 -11.35 10.53 6.69
CA CYS A 289 -10.07 11.07 6.23
C CYS A 289 -10.14 11.55 4.77
N LEU A 290 -10.90 10.84 3.92
CA LEU A 290 -11.10 11.19 2.52
C LEU A 290 -12.12 12.32 2.32
N GLY A 291 -12.87 12.69 3.37
CA GLY A 291 -13.99 13.65 3.29
C GLY A 291 -15.19 13.06 2.53
N GLY A 292 -15.44 11.76 2.67
CA GLY A 292 -16.49 11.04 1.96
C GLY A 292 -17.28 10.10 2.86
N SER A 293 -17.90 9.11 2.24
CA SER A 293 -18.69 8.08 2.92
C SER A 293 -18.39 6.69 2.37
N VAL A 294 -18.66 5.67 3.18
CA VAL A 294 -18.58 4.27 2.73
C VAL A 294 -19.73 3.98 1.76
N ALA A 295 -19.42 3.40 0.61
CA ALA A 295 -20.40 3.03 -0.39
C ALA A 295 -21.36 1.95 0.15
N SER A 296 -22.67 2.14 -0.02
CA SER A 296 -23.66 1.12 0.28
C SER A 296 -23.44 -0.11 -0.62
N GLU A 297 -23.53 -1.33 -0.07
CA GLU A 297 -23.40 -2.58 -0.83
C GLU A 297 -24.35 -2.67 -2.04
N ALA A 298 -25.52 -2.03 -1.94
CA ALA A 298 -26.50 -1.96 -3.04
C ALA A 298 -25.99 -1.18 -4.28
N ASN A 299 -24.97 -0.33 -4.14
CA ASN A 299 -24.45 0.52 -5.20
C ASN A 299 -23.13 0.02 -5.80
N ARG A 300 -22.52 -1.02 -5.23
CA ARG A 300 -21.25 -1.57 -5.71
C ARG A 300 -21.46 -2.50 -6.89
N ARG A 301 -20.88 -2.15 -8.03
CA ARG A 301 -20.62 -3.13 -9.08
C ARG A 301 -19.37 -3.94 -8.68
N PRO A 302 -19.37 -5.29 -8.90
CA PRO A 302 -18.17 -6.08 -8.60
C PRO A 302 -16.98 -5.54 -9.40
N SER A 303 -15.90 -5.16 -8.70
CA SER A 303 -14.70 -4.63 -9.32
C SER A 303 -14.10 -5.64 -10.31
N ARG A 304 -13.69 -5.17 -11.50
CA ARG A 304 -13.01 -6.02 -12.51
C ARG A 304 -11.59 -6.44 -12.08
N SER A 305 -11.04 -5.88 -11.00
CA SER A 305 -9.70 -6.19 -10.48
C SER A 305 -9.62 -7.53 -9.74
N GLY A 306 -10.74 -8.16 -9.37
CA GLY A 306 -10.80 -9.47 -8.71
C GLY A 306 -10.46 -10.69 -9.59
N ARG A 307 -10.13 -10.52 -10.87
CA ARG A 307 -9.55 -11.61 -11.66
C ARG A 307 -8.07 -11.75 -11.32
N ARG A 308 -7.79 -12.57 -10.31
CA ARG A 308 -6.46 -13.16 -10.12
C ARG A 308 -5.93 -13.65 -11.46
N ARG A 309 -4.88 -13.01 -11.97
CA ARG A 309 -3.95 -13.70 -12.85
C ARG A 309 -3.18 -14.69 -11.98
N SER A 310 -3.74 -15.89 -11.80
CA SER A 310 -2.95 -17.04 -11.43
C SER A 310 -1.95 -17.25 -12.56
N LEU A 311 -0.72 -16.82 -12.34
CA LEU A 311 0.43 -17.27 -13.11
C LEU A 311 0.60 -18.77 -12.78
N SER A 312 -0.18 -19.60 -13.45
CA SER A 312 0.14 -21.01 -13.58
C SER A 312 1.47 -21.09 -14.32
N SER A 313 2.51 -21.53 -13.62
CA SER A 313 3.77 -21.95 -14.19
C SER A 313 3.51 -23.17 -15.08
N GLY A 314 3.08 -22.92 -16.30
CA GLY A 314 3.08 -23.91 -17.37
C GLY A 314 4.49 -23.99 -17.94
N ALA A 315 5.31 -24.87 -17.41
CA ALA A 315 6.50 -25.34 -18.10
C ALA A 315 6.04 -26.08 -19.37
N ALA A 316 5.99 -25.36 -20.48
CA ALA A 316 5.83 -25.96 -21.78
C ALA A 316 7.14 -26.63 -22.18
N SER A 317 7.22 -27.93 -21.99
CA SER A 317 8.22 -28.80 -22.60
C SER A 317 8.03 -28.77 -24.08
N THR A 318 8.94 -28.14 -24.80
CA THR A 318 9.03 -28.17 -26.27
C THR A 318 9.51 -29.55 -26.68
N PRO A 319 8.79 -30.30 -27.54
CA PRO A 319 9.30 -31.57 -28.06
C PRO A 319 10.36 -31.30 -29.13
N VAL A 320 11.54 -31.88 -28.95
CA VAL A 320 12.63 -31.93 -29.93
C VAL A 320 12.17 -32.78 -31.12
N PRO A 321 12.28 -32.31 -32.36
CA PRO A 321 11.97 -33.14 -33.53
C PRO A 321 13.05 -34.19 -33.73
N ARG A 322 12.65 -35.46 -33.77
CA ARG A 322 13.48 -36.60 -34.19
C ARG A 322 13.77 -36.47 -35.69
N THR A 323 15.02 -36.30 -36.05
CA THR A 323 15.54 -36.46 -37.40
C THR A 323 15.53 -37.95 -37.81
N THR A 324 14.65 -38.29 -38.68
CA THR A 324 14.67 -39.60 -39.42
C THR A 324 15.77 -39.53 -40.48
N ARG A 325 16.79 -40.37 -40.31
CA ARG A 325 17.74 -40.70 -41.37
C ARG A 325 17.02 -41.59 -42.42
N SER A 326 16.83 -41.08 -43.61
CA SER A 326 16.55 -41.91 -44.76
C SER A 326 17.86 -42.31 -45.42
N ARG A 327 18.06 -43.63 -45.54
CA ARG A 327 19.02 -44.25 -46.45
C ARG A 327 18.52 -44.05 -47.87
N GLY A 328 19.32 -43.52 -48.74
CA GLY A 328 19.13 -43.53 -50.21
C GLY A 328 20.30 -44.27 -50.85
N GLU A 329 19.96 -45.26 -51.53
CA GLU A 329 20.84 -46.05 -52.45
C GLU A 329 21.27 -45.23 -53.66
N ALA A 330 22.48 -45.53 -54.04
CA ALA A 330 23.03 -45.12 -55.35
C ALA A 330 22.46 -46.02 -56.50
N PRO A 331 22.66 -45.72 -57.81
CA PRO A 331 23.90 -45.96 -58.48
C PRO A 331 24.64 -44.71 -58.92
#